data_df9ceead9ed8af41bb6d991865093a4a
#
_entry.id   df9ceead9ed8af41bb6d991865093a4a
#
_cell.length_a   1.000
_cell.length_b   1.000
_cell.length_c   1.000
_cell.angle_alpha   90.00
_cell.angle_beta   90.00
_cell.angle_gamma   90.00
#
_symmetry.space_group_name_H-M   'P 1'
#
loop_
_entity.id
_entity.type
_entity.pdbx_description
1 polymer ?
#
loop_
_entity_poly.entity_id
_entity_poly.type
_entity_poly.pdbx_seq_one_letter_code
_entity_poly.pdbx_strand_id
1 'polypeptide(L)'
;IISGFEKRRLALAKKLGASLTITPEKNPPSPPFSKGGMGGFSEEIKKMVDKFTDGIGVDYVFECTGQPAVWQSAVYYVRRGGTVILFGGCKTGTTVTYDTSRLHYDEITLKGVFHFTPADVKEAYNLLKKRQIPVSKLISGKYLLTDTEKAFLKLMEGEGIKYAIIP
;
A
#
# COMPACT_ATOMS: atom_id res chain seq x y z
N ILE A 1 5.95 4.87 7.66
CA ILE A 1 5.89 3.42 7.87
C ILE A 1 5.47 2.76 6.57
N ILE A 2 6.11 1.67 6.17
CA ILE A 2 5.73 0.85 5.01
C ILE A 2 5.68 -0.61 5.45
N SER A 3 4.56 -1.30 5.12
CA SER A 3 4.39 -2.73 5.35
C SER A 3 4.28 -3.49 4.03
N GLY A 4 4.88 -4.68 3.95
CA GLY A 4 4.83 -5.54 2.78
C GLY A 4 5.64 -6.82 2.97
N PHE A 5 5.53 -7.76 2.02
CA PHE A 5 6.18 -9.07 2.11
C PHE A 5 7.51 -9.15 1.35
N GLU A 6 7.70 -8.29 0.34
CA GLU A 6 8.84 -8.36 -0.54
C GLU A 6 10.02 -7.56 0.07
N LYS A 7 11.00 -8.30 0.62
CA LYS A 7 12.15 -7.73 1.35
C LYS A 7 12.96 -6.72 0.54
N ARG A 8 13.13 -6.94 -0.78
CA ARG A 8 13.89 -6.01 -1.64
C ARG A 8 13.18 -4.67 -1.77
N ARG A 9 11.83 -4.68 -1.90
CA ARG A 9 11.03 -3.46 -1.98
C ARG A 9 11.05 -2.69 -0.66
N LEU A 10 10.98 -3.41 0.47
CA LEU A 10 11.10 -2.79 1.80
C LEU A 10 12.50 -2.19 2.03
N ALA A 11 13.55 -2.88 1.60
CA ALA A 11 14.92 -2.35 1.67
C ALA A 11 15.08 -1.08 0.82
N LEU A 12 14.46 -1.03 -0.37
CA LEU A 12 14.42 0.18 -1.18
C LEU A 12 13.62 1.29 -0.51
N ALA A 13 12.45 0.98 0.05
CA ALA A 13 11.64 1.95 0.79
C ALA A 13 12.43 2.59 1.93
N LYS A 14 13.21 1.78 2.68
CA LYS A 14 14.11 2.28 3.74
C LYS A 14 15.14 3.26 3.18
N LYS A 15 15.79 2.92 2.05
CA LYS A 15 16.74 3.80 1.36
C LYS A 15 16.11 5.08 0.81
N LEU A 16 14.81 5.06 0.55
CA LEU A 16 14.03 6.20 0.09
C LEU A 16 13.44 7.04 1.22
N GLY A 17 13.73 6.72 2.48
CA GLY A 17 13.36 7.53 3.64
C GLY A 17 12.24 6.96 4.51
N ALA A 18 11.78 5.74 4.29
CA ALA A 18 10.83 5.12 5.21
C ALA A 18 11.46 4.96 6.60
N SER A 19 10.86 5.57 7.61
CA SER A 19 11.36 5.52 9.00
C SER A 19 11.23 4.11 9.59
N LEU A 20 10.15 3.39 9.23
CA LEU A 20 9.91 2.02 9.64
C LEU A 20 9.45 1.18 8.45
N THR A 21 10.00 -0.05 8.34
CA THR A 21 9.52 -1.08 7.41
C THR A 21 9.10 -2.31 8.18
N ILE A 22 7.95 -2.88 7.83
CA ILE A 22 7.35 -4.03 8.50
C ILE A 22 7.21 -5.17 7.49
N THR A 23 7.74 -6.34 7.81
CA THR A 23 7.51 -7.58 7.08
C THR A 23 6.64 -8.48 7.95
N PRO A 24 5.32 -8.59 7.67
CA PRO A 24 4.47 -9.47 8.45
C PRO A 24 4.88 -10.94 8.23
N GLU A 25 4.78 -11.76 9.28
CA GLU A 25 5.15 -13.19 9.19
C GLU A 25 4.15 -14.00 8.36
N LYS A 26 2.89 -13.57 8.31
CA LYS A 26 1.80 -14.27 7.62
C LYS A 26 1.14 -13.40 6.56
N ASN A 27 0.80 -14.01 5.44
CA ASN A 27 -0.07 -13.37 4.44
C ASN A 27 -1.45 -13.08 5.04
N PRO A 28 -2.13 -12.01 4.60
CA PRO A 28 -3.50 -11.78 5.01
C PRO A 28 -4.35 -13.01 4.66
N PRO A 29 -5.25 -13.45 5.57
CA PRO A 29 -6.09 -14.60 5.32
C PRO A 29 -7.02 -14.34 4.13
N SER A 30 -7.33 -15.41 3.38
CA SER A 30 -8.38 -15.35 2.34
C SER A 30 -9.77 -15.30 2.99
N PRO A 31 -10.76 -14.62 2.37
CA PRO A 31 -12.15 -14.63 2.85
C PRO A 31 -12.76 -16.06 2.87
N PRO A 32 -13.77 -16.32 3.75
CA PRO A 32 -14.44 -15.38 4.65
C PRO A 32 -13.67 -15.19 5.96
N PHE A 33 -13.58 -13.92 6.40
CA PHE A 33 -12.98 -13.61 7.69
C PHE A 33 -13.95 -14.03 8.80
N SER A 34 -13.42 -14.73 9.82
CA SER A 34 -14.17 -15.03 11.03
C SER A 34 -14.56 -13.72 11.73
N LYS A 35 -15.78 -13.70 12.25
CA LYS A 35 -16.45 -12.57 12.88
C LYS A 35 -15.51 -11.63 13.66
N GLY A 36 -15.37 -10.40 13.18
CA GLY A 36 -15.12 -9.21 14.00
C GLY A 36 -13.71 -9.02 14.61
N GLY A 37 -12.70 -9.78 14.24
CA GLY A 37 -11.35 -9.61 14.79
C GLY A 37 -10.29 -9.30 13.72
N MET A 38 -9.26 -8.53 14.12
CA MET A 38 -8.03 -8.44 13.34
C MET A 38 -7.39 -9.83 13.30
N GLY A 39 -7.14 -10.40 12.11
CA GLY A 39 -6.34 -11.62 12.00
C GLY A 39 -4.88 -11.37 12.44
N GLY A 40 -4.16 -12.43 12.82
CA GLY A 40 -2.79 -12.32 13.36
C GLY A 40 -1.82 -11.43 12.56
N PHE A 41 -1.95 -11.41 11.22
CA PHE A 41 -1.26 -10.46 10.33
C PHE A 41 -1.51 -8.99 10.70
N SER A 42 -2.77 -8.63 10.92
CA SER A 42 -3.18 -7.24 11.20
C SER A 42 -2.78 -6.80 12.60
N GLU A 43 -2.79 -7.72 13.56
CA GLU A 43 -2.35 -7.48 14.93
C GLU A 43 -0.84 -7.22 15.01
N GLU A 44 -0.06 -7.94 14.23
CA GLU A 44 1.39 -7.74 14.17
C GLU A 44 1.74 -6.35 13.65
N ILE A 45 1.12 -5.94 12.53
CA ILE A 45 1.31 -4.58 11.99
C ILE A 45 0.85 -3.54 13.02
N LYS A 46 -0.31 -3.75 13.64
CA LYS A 46 -0.85 -2.84 14.68
C LYS A 46 0.12 -2.65 15.83
N LYS A 47 0.67 -3.73 16.37
CA LYS A 47 1.66 -3.67 17.46
C LYS A 47 2.89 -2.85 17.08
N MET A 48 3.38 -3.01 15.85
CA MET A 48 4.54 -2.26 15.39
C MET A 48 4.23 -0.78 15.13
N VAL A 49 3.03 -0.48 14.59
CA VAL A 49 2.56 0.90 14.43
C VAL A 49 2.41 1.55 15.80
N ASP A 50 1.75 0.89 16.74
CA ASP A 50 1.55 1.41 18.09
C ASP A 50 2.88 1.69 18.81
N LYS A 51 3.81 0.74 18.73
CA LYS A 51 5.15 0.94 19.30
C LYS A 51 5.89 2.15 18.69
N PHE A 52 5.70 2.39 17.39
CA PHE A 52 6.37 3.49 16.69
C PHE A 52 5.69 4.85 16.91
N THR A 53 4.39 4.85 17.26
CA THR A 53 3.56 6.05 17.42
C THR A 53 3.09 6.28 18.87
N ASP A 54 3.72 5.60 19.82
CA ASP A 54 3.34 5.66 21.25
C ASP A 54 1.84 5.36 21.48
N GLY A 55 1.28 4.43 20.70
CA GLY A 55 -0.12 4.02 20.79
C GLY A 55 -1.12 4.94 20.08
N ILE A 56 -0.68 6.06 19.55
CA ILE A 56 -1.57 7.07 18.93
C ILE A 56 -2.11 6.57 17.58
N GLY A 57 -1.30 5.89 16.78
CA GLY A 57 -1.59 5.57 15.38
C GLY A 57 -1.08 6.62 14.41
N VAL A 58 -1.23 6.38 13.10
CA VAL A 58 -0.77 7.30 12.04
C VAL A 58 -1.89 8.22 11.57
N ASP A 59 -1.54 9.39 11.00
CA ASP A 59 -2.53 10.33 10.44
C ASP A 59 -3.24 9.77 9.20
N TYR A 60 -2.47 9.08 8.33
CA TYR A 60 -2.95 8.53 7.07
C TYR A 60 -2.49 7.09 6.88
N VAL A 61 -3.39 6.25 6.38
CA VAL A 61 -3.08 4.91 5.86
C VAL A 61 -3.40 4.88 4.37
N PHE A 62 -2.44 4.48 3.54
CA PHE A 62 -2.65 4.18 2.13
C PHE A 62 -2.70 2.68 1.95
N GLU A 63 -3.88 2.15 1.68
CA GLU A 63 -4.06 0.74 1.36
C GLU A 63 -3.82 0.55 -0.15
N CYS A 64 -2.77 -0.19 -0.51
CA CYS A 64 -2.31 -0.34 -1.89
C CYS A 64 -2.33 -1.78 -2.40
N THR A 65 -2.89 -2.73 -1.63
CA THR A 65 -2.86 -4.14 -2.00
C THR A 65 -4.11 -4.63 -2.70
N GLY A 66 -5.25 -3.99 -2.45
CA GLY A 66 -6.56 -4.45 -2.92
C GLY A 66 -7.03 -5.76 -2.26
N GLN A 67 -6.45 -6.13 -1.12
CA GLN A 67 -6.84 -7.31 -0.38
C GLN A 67 -7.94 -6.97 0.64
N PRO A 68 -9.09 -7.69 0.64
CA PRO A 68 -10.20 -7.37 1.55
C PRO A 68 -9.79 -7.32 3.03
N ALA A 69 -8.90 -8.24 3.47
CA ALA A 69 -8.39 -8.26 4.84
C ALA A 69 -7.59 -7.00 5.18
N VAL A 70 -6.80 -6.51 4.24
CA VAL A 70 -5.99 -5.30 4.44
C VAL A 70 -6.89 -4.07 4.44
N TRP A 71 -7.90 -4.02 3.55
CA TRP A 71 -8.93 -2.99 3.56
C TRP A 71 -9.60 -2.90 4.93
N GLN A 72 -10.06 -4.05 5.45
CA GLN A 72 -10.77 -4.13 6.73
C GLN A 72 -9.88 -3.74 7.91
N SER A 73 -8.61 -4.12 7.90
CA SER A 73 -7.68 -3.83 8.99
C SER A 73 -7.11 -2.41 8.98
N ALA A 74 -7.14 -1.72 7.85
CA ALA A 74 -6.53 -0.40 7.70
C ALA A 74 -7.03 0.65 8.68
N VAL A 75 -8.30 0.56 9.10
CA VAL A 75 -8.91 1.47 10.08
C VAL A 75 -8.29 1.39 11.48
N TYR A 76 -7.63 0.28 11.80
CA TYR A 76 -7.02 0.09 13.11
C TYR A 76 -5.62 0.69 13.24
N TYR A 77 -5.03 1.14 12.13
CA TYR A 77 -3.69 1.72 12.13
C TYR A 77 -3.70 3.25 12.23
N VAL A 78 -4.82 3.90 11.85
CA VAL A 78 -4.96 5.35 11.96
C VAL A 78 -5.31 5.78 13.38
N ARG A 79 -4.88 6.98 13.76
CA ARG A 79 -5.34 7.64 14.99
C ARG A 79 -6.82 8.05 14.90
N ARG A 80 -7.38 8.51 16.00
CA ARG A 80 -8.69 9.20 16.01
C ARG A 80 -8.64 10.42 15.06
N GLY A 81 -9.69 10.62 14.30
CA GLY A 81 -9.76 11.65 13.25
C GLY A 81 -8.83 11.38 12.06
N GLY A 82 -8.23 10.19 11.95
CA GLY A 82 -7.33 9.83 10.86
C GLY A 82 -8.06 9.42 9.59
N THR A 83 -7.30 9.31 8.49
CA THR A 83 -7.86 8.99 7.16
C THR A 83 -7.24 7.73 6.60
N VAL A 84 -8.08 6.81 6.12
CA VAL A 84 -7.68 5.65 5.33
C VAL A 84 -7.99 5.93 3.86
N ILE A 85 -6.97 5.88 3.02
CA ILE A 85 -7.06 6.03 1.57
C ILE A 85 -7.02 4.63 0.95
N LEU A 86 -8.14 4.22 0.36
CA LEU A 86 -8.34 2.91 -0.27
C LEU A 86 -7.92 3.02 -1.74
N PHE A 87 -6.61 2.87 -1.97
CA PHE A 87 -5.97 3.02 -3.27
C PHE A 87 -5.95 1.69 -4.06
N GLY A 88 -5.70 0.57 -3.38
CA GLY A 88 -5.74 -0.76 -3.99
C GLY A 88 -7.19 -1.20 -4.22
N GLY A 89 -7.57 -1.49 -5.48
CA GLY A 89 -8.91 -1.98 -5.82
C GLY A 89 -9.10 -3.45 -5.48
N CYS A 90 -10.16 -3.81 -4.77
CA CYS A 90 -10.60 -5.19 -4.60
C CYS A 90 -11.32 -5.69 -5.86
N LYS A 91 -11.44 -7.02 -6.00
CA LYS A 91 -12.24 -7.63 -7.07
C LYS A 91 -13.69 -7.16 -6.98
N THR A 92 -14.32 -6.88 -8.12
CA THR A 92 -15.74 -6.52 -8.19
C THR A 92 -16.61 -7.53 -7.46
N GLY A 93 -17.60 -7.04 -6.71
CA GLY A 93 -18.49 -7.86 -5.88
C GLY A 93 -17.92 -8.23 -4.50
N THR A 94 -16.67 -7.81 -4.19
CA THR A 94 -16.11 -8.00 -2.85
C THR A 94 -16.77 -7.04 -1.86
N THR A 95 -17.04 -7.53 -0.65
CA THR A 95 -17.53 -6.74 0.48
C THR A 95 -16.56 -6.85 1.65
N VAL A 96 -16.46 -5.79 2.44
CA VAL A 96 -15.70 -5.75 3.70
C VAL A 96 -16.59 -5.22 4.81
N THR A 97 -16.32 -5.64 6.05
CA THR A 97 -17.07 -5.22 7.23
C THR A 97 -16.20 -4.36 8.11
N TYR A 98 -16.73 -3.26 8.58
CA TYR A 98 -16.05 -2.38 9.53
C TYR A 98 -16.76 -2.35 10.88
N ASP A 99 -16.00 -2.20 11.95
CA ASP A 99 -16.52 -1.89 13.26
C ASP A 99 -17.10 -0.46 13.27
N THR A 100 -18.42 -0.38 13.51
CA THR A 100 -19.14 0.90 13.53
C THR A 100 -18.66 1.81 14.65
N SER A 101 -18.28 1.24 15.81
CA SER A 101 -17.73 2.01 16.93
C SER A 101 -16.43 2.67 16.54
N ARG A 102 -15.54 1.93 15.84
CA ARG A 102 -14.28 2.44 15.33
C ARG A 102 -14.48 3.58 14.31
N LEU A 103 -15.45 3.42 13.40
CA LEU A 103 -15.72 4.47 12.40
C LEU A 103 -16.36 5.71 13.03
N HIS A 104 -17.38 5.50 13.89
CA HIS A 104 -18.19 6.57 14.42
C HIS A 104 -17.51 7.35 15.54
N TYR A 105 -17.10 6.66 16.62
CA TYR A 105 -16.58 7.32 17.80
C TYR A 105 -15.10 7.75 17.71
N ASP A 106 -14.37 7.15 16.77
CA ASP A 106 -13.00 7.58 16.48
C ASP A 106 -12.92 8.51 15.25
N GLU A 107 -14.07 8.87 14.66
CA GLU A 107 -14.20 9.83 13.54
C GLU A 107 -13.30 9.49 12.34
N ILE A 108 -13.20 8.19 12.00
CA ILE A 108 -12.33 7.72 10.91
C ILE A 108 -12.92 8.09 9.55
N THR A 109 -12.10 8.71 8.70
CA THR A 109 -12.46 8.95 7.30
C THR A 109 -11.99 7.79 6.42
N LEU A 110 -12.92 7.17 5.66
CA LEU A 110 -12.61 6.24 4.57
C LEU A 110 -12.74 6.96 3.24
N LYS A 111 -11.65 7.00 2.46
CA LYS A 111 -11.63 7.66 1.16
C LYS A 111 -11.22 6.69 0.05
N GLY A 112 -12.18 6.36 -0.83
CA GLY A 112 -11.88 5.68 -2.09
C GLY A 112 -11.19 6.65 -3.07
N VAL A 113 -10.27 6.12 -3.87
CA VAL A 113 -9.62 6.85 -4.96
C VAL A 113 -9.56 5.95 -6.19
N PHE A 114 -9.79 6.55 -7.37
CA PHE A 114 -9.75 5.82 -8.63
C PHE A 114 -9.34 6.75 -9.76
N HIS A 115 -8.36 6.29 -10.55
CA HIS A 115 -7.80 7.05 -11.67
C HIS A 115 -7.14 8.38 -11.29
N PHE A 116 -6.92 9.21 -12.29
CA PHE A 116 -6.27 10.50 -12.19
C PHE A 116 -6.83 11.46 -13.24
N THR A 117 -6.68 12.73 -13.02
CA THR A 117 -7.06 13.79 -13.95
C THR A 117 -5.86 14.25 -14.80
N PRO A 118 -6.06 14.98 -15.91
CA PRO A 118 -4.96 15.62 -16.63
C PRO A 118 -4.12 16.55 -15.75
N ALA A 119 -4.72 17.19 -14.73
CA ALA A 119 -4.00 18.02 -13.79
C ALA A 119 -3.02 17.19 -12.93
N ASP A 120 -3.44 16.03 -12.43
CA ASP A 120 -2.58 15.13 -11.66
C ASP A 120 -1.39 14.65 -12.48
N VAL A 121 -1.61 14.32 -13.78
CA VAL A 121 -0.54 13.94 -14.70
C VAL A 121 0.48 15.07 -14.88
N LYS A 122 -0.02 16.30 -15.06
CA LYS A 122 0.85 17.47 -15.22
C LYS A 122 1.68 17.73 -13.96
N GLU A 123 1.08 17.60 -12.80
CA GLU A 123 1.79 17.75 -11.52
C GLU A 123 2.84 16.65 -11.34
N ALA A 124 2.48 15.37 -11.55
CA ALA A 124 3.41 14.26 -11.49
C ALA A 124 4.60 14.46 -12.45
N TYR A 125 4.34 14.88 -13.68
CA TYR A 125 5.40 15.21 -14.65
C TYR A 125 6.33 16.31 -14.15
N ASN A 126 5.78 17.38 -13.54
CA ASN A 126 6.59 18.46 -12.98
C ASN A 126 7.48 17.98 -11.82
N LEU A 127 6.96 17.12 -10.94
CA LEU A 127 7.75 16.50 -9.86
C LEU A 127 8.91 15.66 -10.41
N LEU A 128 8.66 14.88 -11.47
CA LEU A 128 9.67 14.10 -12.16
C LEU A 128 10.74 14.99 -12.83
N LYS A 129 10.31 16.03 -13.54
CA LYS A 129 11.19 17.00 -14.21
C LYS A 129 12.09 17.71 -13.22
N LYS A 130 11.57 18.09 -12.07
CA LYS A 130 12.33 18.71 -10.96
C LYS A 130 13.17 17.71 -10.17
N ARG A 131 13.16 16.43 -10.52
CA ARG A 131 13.87 15.33 -9.82
C ARG A 131 13.54 15.24 -8.32
N GLN A 132 12.34 15.67 -7.93
CA GLN A 132 11.90 15.60 -6.53
C GLN A 132 11.55 14.16 -6.10
N ILE A 133 11.27 13.29 -7.05
CA ILE A 133 11.00 11.87 -6.82
C ILE A 133 12.10 11.05 -7.51
N PRO A 134 12.85 10.22 -6.78
CA PRO A 134 13.98 9.45 -7.32
C PRO A 134 13.51 8.18 -8.07
N VAL A 135 12.66 8.35 -9.08
CA VAL A 135 12.02 7.26 -9.84
C VAL A 135 13.02 6.31 -10.50
N SER A 136 14.23 6.77 -10.84
CA SER A 136 15.26 5.93 -11.40
C SER A 136 15.61 4.73 -10.52
N LYS A 137 15.48 4.85 -9.20
CA LYS A 137 15.67 3.76 -8.25
C LYS A 137 14.55 2.71 -8.28
N LEU A 138 13.40 3.02 -8.89
CA LEU A 138 12.28 2.11 -9.06
C LEU A 138 12.38 1.31 -10.37
N ILE A 139 13.22 1.76 -11.32
CA ILE A 139 13.38 1.08 -12.61
C ILE A 139 14.37 -0.07 -12.42
N SER A 140 13.87 -1.29 -12.52
CA SER A 140 14.62 -2.53 -12.32
C SER A 140 15.37 -2.98 -13.56
N GLY A 141 15.00 -2.48 -14.74
CA GLY A 141 15.64 -2.79 -16.01
C GLY A 141 14.98 -2.07 -17.19
N LYS A 142 15.58 -2.23 -18.35
CA LYS A 142 15.09 -1.67 -19.61
C LYS A 142 14.94 -2.78 -20.64
N TYR A 143 13.91 -2.73 -21.45
CA TYR A 143 13.65 -3.66 -22.55
C TYR A 143 13.32 -2.88 -23.81
N LEU A 144 13.68 -3.43 -24.96
CA LEU A 144 13.19 -2.92 -26.24
C LEU A 144 11.70 -3.22 -26.37
N LEU A 145 11.02 -2.48 -27.21
CA LEU A 145 9.59 -2.70 -27.50
C LEU A 145 9.32 -4.13 -27.97
N THR A 146 10.23 -4.71 -28.75
CA THR A 146 10.19 -6.11 -29.21
C THR A 146 10.28 -7.14 -28.09
N ASP A 147 10.82 -6.77 -26.94
CA ASP A 147 11.02 -7.63 -25.77
C ASP A 147 10.01 -7.35 -24.64
N THR A 148 8.93 -6.63 -24.93
CA THR A 148 7.91 -6.23 -23.92
C THR A 148 7.35 -7.43 -23.18
N GLU A 149 7.10 -8.56 -23.84
CA GLU A 149 6.61 -9.79 -23.23
C GLU A 149 7.55 -10.29 -22.11
N LYS A 150 8.86 -10.26 -22.33
CA LYS A 150 9.85 -10.66 -21.31
C LYS A 150 9.76 -9.80 -20.05
N ALA A 151 9.50 -8.49 -20.20
CA ALA A 151 9.32 -7.60 -19.08
C ALA A 151 8.05 -7.94 -18.28
N PHE A 152 6.94 -8.27 -18.96
CA PHE A 152 5.70 -8.70 -18.31
C PHE A 152 5.87 -10.03 -17.58
N LEU A 153 6.50 -11.03 -18.19
CA LEU A 153 6.75 -12.32 -17.54
C LEU A 153 7.53 -12.16 -16.24
N LYS A 154 8.60 -11.34 -16.25
CA LYS A 154 9.36 -11.04 -15.02
C LYS A 154 8.51 -10.37 -13.93
N LEU A 155 7.63 -9.44 -14.29
CA LEU A 155 6.72 -8.82 -13.32
C LEU A 155 5.73 -9.83 -12.75
N MET A 156 5.22 -10.76 -13.57
CA MET A 156 4.33 -11.83 -13.11
C MET A 156 5.02 -12.80 -12.16
N GLU A 157 6.32 -13.05 -12.34
CA GLU A 157 7.17 -13.84 -11.45
C GLU A 157 7.56 -13.08 -10.17
N GLY A 158 7.13 -11.83 -10.02
CA GLY A 158 7.46 -10.97 -8.88
C GLY A 158 8.86 -10.36 -8.95
N GLU A 159 9.55 -10.49 -10.07
CA GLU A 159 10.87 -9.88 -10.27
C GLU A 159 10.73 -8.37 -10.56
N GLY A 160 11.61 -7.60 -9.93
CA GLY A 160 11.69 -6.15 -10.13
C GLY A 160 10.50 -5.37 -9.56
N ILE A 161 10.51 -4.06 -9.80
CA ILE A 161 9.47 -3.12 -9.38
C ILE A 161 8.77 -2.52 -10.60
N LYS A 162 9.55 -1.96 -11.52
CA LYS A 162 9.10 -1.41 -12.81
C LYS A 162 10.15 -1.66 -13.87
N TYR A 163 9.71 -1.84 -15.10
CA TYR A 163 10.57 -1.91 -16.25
C TYR A 163 10.27 -0.77 -17.22
N ALA A 164 11.30 -0.17 -17.78
CA ALA A 164 11.16 0.81 -18.86
C ALA A 164 11.18 0.09 -20.21
N ILE A 165 10.18 0.35 -21.04
CA ILE A 165 10.16 -0.10 -22.43
C ILE A 165 10.70 1.04 -23.28
N ILE A 166 11.71 0.74 -24.10
CA ILE A 166 12.36 1.70 -24.97
C ILE A 166 11.92 1.41 -26.40
N PRO A 167 11.42 2.40 -27.14
CA PRO A 167 11.05 2.27 -28.56
C PRO A 167 12.21 1.82 -29.44
#